data_08072e0b71e0e6b670c39e808c369a27
#
_entry.id   08072e0b71e0e6b670c39e808c369a27
#
_cell.length_a   1.000
_cell.length_b   1.000
_cell.length_c   1.000
_cell.angle_alpha   90.00
_cell.angle_beta   90.00
_cell.angle_gamma   90.00
#
_symmetry.space_group_name_H-M   'P 1'
#
loop_
_entity.id
_entity.type
_entity.pdbx_description
1 polymer ?
#
loop_
_entity_poly.entity_id
_entity_poly.type
_entity_poly.pdbx_seq_one_letter_code
_entity_poly.pdbx_strand_id
1 'polypeptide(L)'
;MALEGLVRQAYSRLVIDCNRAPGREDLVPPVSDGTAVPANQGLEPAEVQARIDEIHAPYHAGIAALLDRRMGQAPPVVASVHSFTPSMGGVDRPWHVGVLHAHDSPASARMLELLSAQDGLVVGDNQPYAMDGIDYTVPVHAQGRGLDYLELEVRQDLIANEAGQASMAALLARLLQA
;
A
#
# COMPACT_ATOMS: atom_id res chain seq x y z
N MET A 1 -18.41 -7.32 0.33
CA MET A 1 -18.30 -5.84 0.25
C MET A 1 -18.13 -5.44 -1.21
N ALA A 2 -18.88 -4.47 -1.73
CA ALA A 2 -18.70 -4.01 -3.12
C ALA A 2 -17.55 -3.01 -3.18
N LEU A 3 -16.74 -3.07 -4.25
CA LEU A 3 -15.75 -2.03 -4.53
C LEU A 3 -16.49 -0.75 -4.96
N GLU A 4 -16.44 0.27 -4.14
CA GLU A 4 -17.20 1.50 -4.33
C GLU A 4 -16.38 2.66 -4.89
N GLY A 5 -15.08 2.49 -4.97
CA GLY A 5 -14.17 3.45 -5.58
C GLY A 5 -12.73 2.95 -5.56
N LEU A 6 -11.94 3.42 -6.50
CA LEU A 6 -10.53 3.10 -6.65
C LEU A 6 -9.74 4.35 -6.94
N VAL A 7 -8.69 4.59 -6.18
CA VAL A 7 -7.64 5.56 -6.49
C VAL A 7 -6.34 4.80 -6.70
N ARG A 8 -5.69 5.00 -7.82
CA ARG A 8 -4.48 4.28 -8.21
C ARG A 8 -3.34 5.24 -8.46
N GLN A 9 -2.18 4.98 -7.83
CA GLN A 9 -0.95 5.64 -8.20
C GLN A 9 -0.43 5.06 -9.54
N ALA A 10 -0.19 5.93 -10.52
CA ALA A 10 0.24 5.54 -11.86
C ALA A 10 1.77 5.56 -12.01
N TYR A 11 2.47 6.30 -11.16
CA TYR A 11 3.94 6.41 -11.20
C TYR A 11 4.59 5.41 -10.26
N SER A 12 5.81 5.00 -10.60
CA SER A 12 6.64 4.20 -9.70
C SER A 12 6.92 4.96 -8.39
N ARG A 13 6.93 4.26 -7.26
CA ARG A 13 7.35 4.83 -5.97
C ARG A 13 8.77 5.41 -5.99
N LEU A 14 9.60 5.02 -6.96
CA LEU A 14 10.95 5.59 -7.16
C LEU A 14 10.89 7.00 -7.73
N VAL A 15 9.80 7.42 -8.37
CA VAL A 15 9.61 8.82 -8.79
C VAL A 15 9.27 9.67 -7.58
N ILE A 16 8.29 9.25 -6.81
CA ILE A 16 7.89 9.78 -5.51
C ILE A 16 7.05 8.74 -4.78
N ASP A 17 7.36 8.46 -3.54
CA ASP A 17 6.61 7.49 -2.75
C ASP A 17 5.39 8.13 -2.09
N CYS A 18 4.21 7.89 -2.66
CA CYS A 18 2.96 8.41 -2.12
C CYS A 18 2.55 7.77 -0.77
N ASN A 19 3.26 6.73 -0.30
CA ASN A 19 3.08 6.21 1.06
C ASN A 19 4.13 6.74 2.04
N ARG A 20 4.69 7.92 1.75
CA ARG A 20 5.61 8.66 2.63
C ARG A 20 5.12 10.09 2.86
N ALA A 21 5.30 10.59 4.06
CA ALA A 21 4.97 11.98 4.35
C ALA A 21 5.89 12.95 3.58
N PRO A 22 5.37 14.10 3.09
CA PRO A 22 6.22 15.16 2.57
C PRO A 22 7.29 15.58 3.58
N GLY A 23 8.52 15.79 3.09
CA GLY A 23 9.67 16.14 3.91
C GLY A 23 10.48 14.97 4.46
N ARG A 24 10.05 13.73 4.25
CA ARG A 24 10.88 12.56 4.57
C ARG A 24 11.99 12.35 3.54
N GLU A 25 13.15 11.89 4.00
CA GLU A 25 14.31 11.60 3.13
C GLU A 25 14.03 10.46 2.14
N ASP A 26 13.17 9.51 2.52
CA ASP A 26 12.78 8.37 1.70
C ASP A 26 11.55 8.62 0.80
N LEU A 27 11.06 9.88 0.75
CA LEU A 27 9.99 10.30 -0.17
C LEU A 27 10.44 10.19 -1.65
N VAL A 28 11.65 10.60 -1.95
CA VAL A 28 12.30 10.54 -3.28
C VAL A 28 13.70 9.94 -3.08
N PRO A 29 13.80 8.61 -2.91
CA PRO A 29 15.06 7.99 -2.48
C PRO A 29 16.11 8.02 -3.60
N PRO A 30 17.34 8.51 -3.34
CA PRO A 30 18.43 8.46 -4.31
C PRO A 30 19.01 7.05 -4.48
N VAL A 31 18.75 6.16 -3.53
CA VAL A 31 19.13 4.74 -3.54
C VAL A 31 17.97 3.90 -3.03
N SER A 32 17.67 2.78 -3.69
CA SER A 32 16.66 1.82 -3.26
C SER A 32 17.26 0.41 -3.30
N ASP A 33 17.27 -0.28 -2.17
CA ASP A 33 17.86 -1.63 -1.98
C ASP A 33 19.26 -1.75 -2.61
N GLY A 34 20.16 -0.83 -2.25
CA GLY A 34 21.54 -0.77 -2.75
C GLY A 34 21.69 -0.32 -4.20
N THR A 35 20.61 -0.10 -4.93
CA THR A 35 20.61 0.34 -6.32
C THR A 35 20.41 1.84 -6.43
N ALA A 36 21.31 2.54 -7.11
CA ALA A 36 21.17 3.97 -7.37
C ALA A 36 19.95 4.24 -8.27
N VAL A 37 19.20 5.29 -7.94
CA VAL A 37 18.09 5.80 -8.76
C VAL A 37 18.59 7.06 -9.48
N PRO A 38 19.03 6.96 -10.75
CA PRO A 38 19.75 8.07 -11.43
C PRO A 38 18.93 9.37 -11.47
N ALA A 39 17.62 9.26 -11.70
CA ALA A 39 16.72 10.42 -11.76
C ALA A 39 16.48 11.12 -10.42
N ASN A 40 17.01 10.58 -9.32
CA ASN A 40 16.88 11.13 -7.98
C ASN A 40 18.21 11.65 -7.43
N GLN A 41 19.29 11.57 -8.24
CA GLN A 41 20.60 12.05 -7.81
C GLN A 41 20.68 13.57 -8.00
N GLY A 42 21.08 14.27 -6.93
CA GLY A 42 21.34 15.71 -6.98
C GLY A 42 20.11 16.58 -7.31
N LEU A 43 18.91 16.13 -6.97
CA LEU A 43 17.70 16.92 -7.14
C LEU A 43 17.73 18.16 -6.25
N GLU A 44 17.40 19.29 -6.84
CA GLU A 44 17.16 20.51 -6.08
C GLU A 44 15.82 20.46 -5.32
N PRO A 45 15.68 21.17 -4.20
CA PRO A 45 14.42 21.18 -3.43
C PRO A 45 13.19 21.54 -4.27
N ALA A 46 13.32 22.41 -5.26
CA ALA A 46 12.23 22.79 -6.15
C ALA A 46 11.76 21.64 -7.04
N GLU A 47 12.66 20.73 -7.45
CA GLU A 47 12.32 19.56 -8.26
C GLU A 47 11.56 18.51 -7.43
N VAL A 48 11.95 18.34 -6.16
CA VAL A 48 11.21 17.50 -5.21
C VAL A 48 9.83 18.08 -4.96
N GLN A 49 9.73 19.40 -4.76
CA GLN A 49 8.45 20.09 -4.55
C GLN A 49 7.54 19.94 -5.76
N ALA A 50 8.05 20.05 -6.98
CA ALA A 50 7.26 19.83 -8.19
C ALA A 50 6.64 18.43 -8.23
N ARG A 51 7.38 17.38 -7.84
CA ARG A 51 6.83 16.01 -7.74
C ARG A 51 5.75 15.89 -6.65
N ILE A 52 5.92 16.61 -5.53
CA ILE A 52 4.88 16.68 -4.50
C ILE A 52 3.61 17.30 -5.08
N ASP A 53 3.73 18.43 -5.74
CA ASP A 53 2.58 19.21 -6.25
C ASP A 53 1.87 18.51 -7.41
N GLU A 54 2.62 17.82 -8.27
CA GLU A 54 2.07 17.21 -9.50
C GLU A 54 1.61 15.76 -9.29
N ILE A 55 2.15 15.03 -8.31
CA ILE A 55 1.88 13.60 -8.14
C ILE A 55 1.33 13.29 -6.74
N HIS A 56 2.08 13.62 -5.69
CA HIS A 56 1.72 13.24 -4.33
C HIS A 56 0.44 13.93 -3.85
N ALA A 57 0.38 15.24 -3.95
CA ALA A 57 -0.76 16.02 -3.48
C ALA A 57 -2.06 15.68 -4.24
N PRO A 58 -2.09 15.58 -5.59
CA PRO A 58 -3.29 15.17 -6.32
C PRO A 58 -3.74 13.74 -5.99
N TYR A 59 -2.81 12.80 -5.77
CA TYR A 59 -3.14 11.43 -5.34
C TYR A 59 -3.90 11.44 -4.01
N HIS A 60 -3.37 12.12 -3.00
CA HIS A 60 -3.99 12.22 -1.68
C HIS A 60 -5.29 13.03 -1.70
N ALA A 61 -5.37 14.08 -2.50
CA ALA A 61 -6.61 14.82 -2.71
C ALA A 61 -7.70 13.94 -3.33
N GLY A 62 -7.33 13.06 -4.26
CA GLY A 62 -8.24 12.08 -4.87
C GLY A 62 -8.81 11.10 -3.85
N ILE A 63 -7.96 10.56 -2.96
CA ILE A 63 -8.39 9.67 -1.87
C ILE A 63 -9.33 10.42 -0.92
N ALA A 64 -8.93 11.60 -0.45
CA ALA A 64 -9.74 12.41 0.44
C ALA A 64 -11.12 12.69 -0.13
N ALA A 65 -11.19 13.18 -1.37
CA ALA A 65 -12.45 13.48 -2.04
C ALA A 65 -13.36 12.25 -2.23
N LEU A 66 -12.77 11.07 -2.48
CA LEU A 66 -13.52 9.81 -2.55
C LEU A 66 -14.12 9.46 -1.18
N LEU A 67 -13.32 9.48 -0.14
CA LEU A 67 -13.76 9.16 1.22
C LEU A 67 -14.79 10.16 1.74
N ASP A 68 -14.59 11.45 1.53
CA ASP A 68 -15.52 12.50 1.98
C ASP A 68 -16.92 12.31 1.35
N ARG A 69 -16.98 11.90 0.08
CA ARG A 69 -18.26 11.56 -0.56
C ARG A 69 -18.93 10.34 0.07
N ARG A 70 -18.14 9.38 0.58
CA ARG A 70 -18.64 8.12 1.16
C ARG A 70 -19.06 8.26 2.62
N MET A 71 -18.36 9.07 3.39
CA MET A 71 -18.68 9.33 4.81
C MET A 71 -20.12 9.80 5.03
N GLY A 72 -20.74 10.46 4.04
CA GLY A 72 -22.13 10.88 4.09
C GLY A 72 -23.17 9.76 3.93
N GLN A 73 -22.74 8.52 3.65
CA GLN A 73 -23.61 7.36 3.45
C GLN A 73 -23.40 6.33 4.57
N ALA A 74 -22.47 5.41 4.39
CA ALA A 74 -22.03 4.47 5.42
C ALA A 74 -20.51 4.54 5.49
N PRO A 75 -19.89 4.47 6.68
CA PRO A 75 -18.44 4.50 6.81
C PRO A 75 -17.81 3.38 5.96
N PRO A 76 -16.93 3.73 5.00
CA PRO A 76 -16.27 2.72 4.18
C PRO A 76 -15.12 2.06 4.95
N VAL A 77 -14.74 0.85 4.53
CA VAL A 77 -13.45 0.27 4.86
C VAL A 77 -12.44 0.70 3.80
N VAL A 78 -11.28 1.16 4.22
CA VAL A 78 -10.19 1.57 3.33
C VAL A 78 -9.27 0.39 3.10
N ALA A 79 -9.18 -0.09 1.85
CA ALA A 79 -8.21 -1.12 1.48
C ALA A 79 -7.04 -0.48 0.71
N SER A 80 -5.83 -0.56 1.29
CA SER A 80 -4.56 -0.20 0.65
C SER A 80 -3.90 -1.47 0.11
N VAL A 81 -3.47 -1.48 -1.14
CA VAL A 81 -2.87 -2.65 -1.77
C VAL A 81 -1.51 -2.28 -2.36
N HIS A 82 -0.50 -2.97 -1.89
CA HIS A 82 0.90 -2.80 -2.25
C HIS A 82 1.51 -4.09 -2.78
N SER A 83 2.75 -4.02 -3.20
CA SER A 83 3.58 -5.18 -3.49
C SER A 83 4.99 -5.01 -2.96
N PHE A 84 5.62 -6.12 -2.59
CA PHE A 84 6.98 -6.16 -2.05
C PHE A 84 7.87 -7.14 -2.80
N THR A 85 9.19 -6.96 -2.68
CA THR A 85 10.20 -7.82 -3.32
C THR A 85 10.37 -9.14 -2.54
N PRO A 86 10.64 -10.28 -3.23
CA PRO A 86 10.84 -11.58 -2.58
C PRO A 86 12.10 -11.63 -1.70
N SER A 87 13.01 -10.70 -1.87
CA SER A 87 14.16 -10.48 -0.99
C SER A 87 14.46 -8.99 -0.88
N MET A 88 15.15 -8.57 0.19
CA MET A 88 15.65 -7.22 0.38
C MET A 88 16.88 -7.23 1.29
N GLY A 89 17.92 -6.50 0.91
CA GLY A 89 19.18 -6.51 1.66
C GLY A 89 19.82 -7.90 1.80
N GLY A 90 19.56 -8.81 0.85
CA GLY A 90 20.04 -10.20 0.90
C GLY A 90 19.26 -11.13 1.84
N VAL A 91 18.13 -10.67 2.40
CA VAL A 91 17.25 -11.45 3.27
C VAL A 91 16.00 -11.87 2.49
N ASP A 92 15.74 -13.18 2.46
CA ASP A 92 14.56 -13.74 1.82
C ASP A 92 13.27 -13.41 2.60
N ARG A 93 12.20 -13.19 1.85
CA ARG A 93 10.87 -12.86 2.34
C ARG A 93 9.90 -13.97 1.93
N PRO A 94 9.63 -14.95 2.81
CA PRO A 94 8.90 -16.16 2.43
C PRO A 94 7.39 -15.93 2.23
N TRP A 95 6.84 -14.84 2.77
CA TRP A 95 5.41 -14.55 2.72
C TRP A 95 4.94 -14.31 1.29
N HIS A 96 3.78 -14.87 0.96
CA HIS A 96 3.11 -14.63 -0.31
C HIS A 96 2.27 -13.35 -0.26
N VAL A 97 1.57 -13.14 0.86
CA VAL A 97 0.77 -11.96 1.15
C VAL A 97 1.01 -11.54 2.59
N GLY A 98 1.26 -10.26 2.82
CA GLY A 98 1.27 -9.64 4.13
C GLY A 98 -0.03 -8.90 4.41
N VAL A 99 -0.46 -8.91 5.66
CA VAL A 99 -1.50 -8.00 6.17
C VAL A 99 -0.83 -7.10 7.20
N LEU A 100 -0.81 -5.80 6.91
CA LEU A 100 -0.23 -4.81 7.80
C LEU A 100 -1.34 -4.13 8.58
N HIS A 101 -1.14 -4.00 9.88
CA HIS A 101 -2.09 -3.35 10.76
C HIS A 101 -1.41 -2.76 12.00
N ALA A 102 -1.96 -1.68 12.52
CA ALA A 102 -1.77 -1.24 13.89
C ALA A 102 -2.88 -1.84 14.77
N HIS A 103 -3.06 -1.33 15.97
CA HIS A 103 -4.13 -1.79 16.87
C HIS A 103 -5.53 -1.46 16.29
N ASP A 104 -6.50 -2.32 16.59
CA ASP A 104 -7.93 -2.10 16.36
C ASP A 104 -8.39 -1.93 14.90
N SER A 105 -7.98 -2.86 14.01
CA SER A 105 -8.56 -2.98 12.68
C SER A 105 -9.26 -4.32 12.49
N PRO A 106 -10.60 -4.38 12.72
CA PRO A 106 -11.39 -5.59 12.48
C PRO A 106 -11.29 -6.13 11.05
N ALA A 107 -11.22 -5.25 10.04
CA ALA A 107 -11.05 -5.66 8.64
C ALA A 107 -9.70 -6.34 8.40
N SER A 108 -8.62 -5.80 8.97
CA SER A 108 -7.29 -6.43 8.89
C SER A 108 -7.25 -7.79 9.59
N ALA A 109 -7.81 -7.89 10.81
CA ALA A 109 -7.88 -9.13 11.56
C ALA A 109 -8.69 -10.20 10.79
N ARG A 110 -9.85 -9.81 10.25
CA ARG A 110 -10.68 -10.69 9.42
C ARG A 110 -9.96 -11.16 8.16
N MET A 111 -9.27 -10.27 7.48
CA MET A 111 -8.51 -10.63 6.27
C MET A 111 -7.35 -11.57 6.59
N LEU A 112 -6.66 -11.36 7.71
CA LEU A 112 -5.59 -12.25 8.18
C LEU A 112 -6.11 -13.68 8.42
N GLU A 113 -7.27 -13.82 9.07
CA GLU A 113 -7.93 -15.12 9.24
C GLU A 113 -8.28 -15.77 7.90
N LEU A 114 -8.92 -15.03 7.00
CA LEU A 114 -9.35 -15.53 5.70
C LEU A 114 -8.20 -15.95 4.80
N LEU A 115 -7.11 -15.20 4.78
CA LEU A 115 -5.89 -15.53 4.04
C LEU A 115 -5.19 -16.74 4.65
N SER A 116 -5.07 -16.80 5.97
CA SER A 116 -4.42 -17.91 6.68
C SER A 116 -5.17 -19.24 6.51
N ALA A 117 -6.45 -19.21 6.19
CA ALA A 117 -7.25 -20.39 5.89
C ALA A 117 -7.07 -20.90 4.43
N GLN A 118 -6.27 -20.23 3.60
CA GLN A 118 -6.03 -20.67 2.22
C GLN A 118 -4.88 -21.67 2.17
N ASP A 119 -5.12 -22.85 1.62
CA ASP A 119 -4.10 -23.88 1.48
C ASP A 119 -2.93 -23.40 0.61
N GLY A 120 -1.71 -23.63 1.09
CA GLY A 120 -0.47 -23.31 0.37
C GLY A 120 -0.12 -21.82 0.34
N LEU A 121 -0.89 -20.94 0.99
CA LEU A 121 -0.57 -19.52 1.10
C LEU A 121 0.24 -19.28 2.38
N VAL A 122 1.41 -18.67 2.24
CA VAL A 122 2.23 -18.20 3.38
C VAL A 122 1.86 -16.76 3.66
N VAL A 123 1.20 -16.52 4.78
CA VAL A 123 0.69 -15.20 5.16
C VAL A 123 1.57 -14.57 6.23
N GLY A 124 1.86 -13.30 6.07
CA GLY A 124 2.59 -12.48 7.04
C GLY A 124 1.66 -11.61 7.86
N ASP A 125 1.70 -11.76 9.18
CA ASP A 125 1.08 -10.84 10.12
C ASP A 125 2.11 -9.74 10.46
N ASN A 126 1.84 -8.50 10.01
CA ASN A 126 2.81 -7.41 10.04
C ASN A 126 4.17 -7.81 9.43
N GLN A 127 4.13 -8.48 8.29
CA GLN A 127 5.30 -8.89 7.51
C GLN A 127 5.04 -8.66 6.01
N PRO A 128 6.06 -8.27 5.25
CA PRO A 128 7.46 -8.04 5.61
C PRO A 128 7.72 -6.68 6.29
N TYR A 129 6.70 -5.90 6.51
CA TYR A 129 6.75 -4.59 7.19
C TYR A 129 5.72 -4.57 8.32
N ALA A 130 5.93 -3.68 9.30
CA ALA A 130 4.94 -3.32 10.30
C ALA A 130 4.49 -1.88 10.08
N MET A 131 3.27 -1.56 10.51
CA MET A 131 2.80 -0.16 10.54
C MET A 131 3.47 0.58 11.70
N ASP A 132 4.71 1.00 11.50
CA ASP A 132 5.60 1.57 12.53
C ASP A 132 5.73 3.10 12.45
N GLY A 133 4.79 3.77 11.77
CA GLY A 133 4.79 5.23 11.60
C GLY A 133 5.55 5.71 10.36
N ILE A 134 5.99 4.79 9.49
CA ILE A 134 6.60 5.14 8.19
C ILE A 134 5.51 5.36 7.15
N ASP A 135 4.43 4.59 7.21
CA ASP A 135 3.29 4.68 6.31
C ASP A 135 2.56 6.02 6.43
N TYR A 136 2.00 6.45 5.32
CA TYR A 136 1.30 7.73 5.24
C TYR A 136 -0.17 7.59 4.84
N THR A 137 -0.47 6.74 3.86
CA THR A 137 -1.81 6.65 3.27
C THR A 137 -2.87 6.19 4.28
N VAL A 138 -2.68 5.04 4.93
CA VAL A 138 -3.63 4.51 5.91
C VAL A 138 -3.72 5.40 7.16
N PRO A 139 -2.62 5.84 7.78
CA PRO A 139 -2.68 6.75 8.92
C PRO A 139 -3.46 8.04 8.63
N VAL A 140 -3.21 8.68 7.49
CA VAL A 140 -3.85 9.96 7.14
C VAL A 140 -5.32 9.78 6.73
N HIS A 141 -5.60 8.78 5.90
CA HIS A 141 -6.91 8.69 5.25
C HIS A 141 -7.90 7.78 5.98
N ALA A 142 -7.44 6.71 6.62
CA ALA A 142 -8.30 5.82 7.38
C ALA A 142 -8.27 6.14 8.87
N GLN A 143 -7.13 5.99 9.55
CA GLN A 143 -7.02 6.20 11.00
C GLN A 143 -7.39 7.64 11.40
N GLY A 144 -6.93 8.64 10.65
CA GLY A 144 -7.26 10.05 10.90
C GLY A 144 -8.75 10.39 10.75
N ARG A 145 -9.55 9.50 10.15
CA ARG A 145 -11.01 9.61 10.03
C ARG A 145 -11.78 8.63 10.92
N GLY A 146 -11.09 7.80 11.70
CA GLY A 146 -11.70 6.75 12.50
C GLY A 146 -12.36 5.66 11.66
N LEU A 147 -11.87 5.43 10.44
CA LEU A 147 -12.35 4.37 9.54
C LEU A 147 -11.57 3.08 9.78
N ASP A 148 -12.27 1.96 9.60
CA ASP A 148 -11.62 0.66 9.54
C ASP A 148 -10.81 0.53 8.25
N TYR A 149 -9.76 -0.28 8.27
CA TYR A 149 -8.84 -0.36 7.16
C TYR A 149 -8.21 -1.76 7.02
N LEU A 150 -7.59 -1.94 5.86
CA LEU A 150 -6.86 -3.14 5.49
C LEU A 150 -5.67 -2.69 4.63
N GLU A 151 -4.47 -3.08 5.01
CA GLU A 151 -3.28 -2.89 4.17
C GLU A 151 -2.70 -4.23 3.77
N LEU A 152 -2.65 -4.47 2.47
CA LEU A 152 -2.18 -5.72 1.86
C LEU A 152 -0.87 -5.50 1.14
N GLU A 153 0.06 -6.42 1.35
CA GLU A 153 1.32 -6.50 0.65
C GLU A 153 1.40 -7.83 -0.12
N VAL A 154 1.43 -7.78 -1.45
CA VAL A 154 1.53 -8.96 -2.30
C VAL A 154 2.96 -9.13 -2.78
N ARG A 155 3.55 -10.33 -2.63
CA ARG A 155 4.91 -10.56 -3.14
C ARG A 155 4.94 -10.47 -4.67
N GLN A 156 5.78 -9.59 -5.21
CA GLN A 156 5.72 -9.14 -6.60
C GLN A 156 5.98 -10.24 -7.64
N ASP A 157 6.75 -11.28 -7.30
CA ASP A 157 7.00 -12.42 -8.21
C ASP A 157 5.73 -13.23 -8.49
N LEU A 158 4.76 -13.23 -7.56
CA LEU A 158 3.47 -13.89 -7.74
C LEU A 158 2.55 -13.16 -8.72
N ILE A 159 2.80 -11.89 -8.98
CA ILE A 159 2.03 -11.03 -9.89
C ILE A 159 2.88 -10.50 -11.05
N ALA A 160 3.99 -11.16 -11.36
CA ALA A 160 4.92 -10.75 -12.42
C ALA A 160 4.35 -10.93 -13.84
N ASN A 161 3.27 -11.69 -14.00
CA ASN A 161 2.60 -11.92 -15.28
C ASN A 161 1.07 -11.91 -15.13
N GLU A 162 0.37 -11.85 -16.27
CA GLU A 162 -1.10 -11.73 -16.30
C GLU A 162 -1.81 -12.87 -15.57
N ALA A 163 -1.32 -14.11 -15.65
CA ALA A 163 -1.94 -15.25 -14.98
C ALA A 163 -1.83 -15.13 -13.45
N GLY A 164 -0.66 -14.73 -12.94
CA GLY A 164 -0.45 -14.45 -11.52
C GLY A 164 -1.30 -13.28 -11.03
N GLN A 165 -1.36 -12.20 -11.80
CA GLN A 165 -2.22 -11.04 -11.49
C GLN A 165 -3.70 -11.45 -11.41
N ALA A 166 -4.21 -12.20 -12.40
CA ALA A 166 -5.57 -12.68 -12.42
C ALA A 166 -5.88 -13.61 -11.23
N SER A 167 -4.98 -14.53 -10.90
CA SER A 167 -5.14 -15.45 -9.75
C SER A 167 -5.20 -14.70 -8.43
N MET A 168 -4.27 -13.78 -8.20
CA MET A 168 -4.24 -12.98 -6.96
C MET A 168 -5.45 -12.06 -6.87
N ALA A 169 -5.82 -11.39 -7.96
CA ALA A 169 -7.01 -10.54 -8.01
C ALA A 169 -8.29 -11.33 -7.69
N ALA A 170 -8.45 -12.54 -8.25
CA ALA A 170 -9.60 -13.40 -7.96
C ALA A 170 -9.64 -13.83 -6.50
N LEU A 171 -8.49 -14.20 -5.91
CA LEU A 171 -8.38 -14.53 -4.50
C LEU A 171 -8.82 -13.34 -3.62
N LEU A 172 -8.19 -12.19 -3.79
CA LEU A 172 -8.46 -11.00 -2.97
C LEU A 172 -9.90 -10.51 -3.16
N ALA A 173 -10.43 -10.50 -4.39
CA ALA A 173 -11.83 -10.10 -4.65
C ALA A 173 -12.83 -11.01 -3.93
N ARG A 174 -12.57 -12.32 -3.89
CA ARG A 174 -13.40 -13.28 -3.15
C ARG A 174 -13.36 -13.06 -1.65
N LEU A 175 -12.15 -12.82 -1.09
CA LEU A 175 -11.99 -12.64 0.34
C LEU A 175 -12.52 -11.29 0.84
N LEU A 176 -12.42 -10.23 0.03
CA LEU A 176 -13.00 -8.91 0.34
C LEU A 176 -14.53 -8.91 0.36
N GLN A 177 -15.20 -9.96 -0.17
CA GLN A 177 -16.65 -10.10 -0.17
C GLN A 177 -17.16 -11.01 0.97
N ALA A 178 -16.27 -11.73 1.64
CA ALA A 178 -16.58 -12.63 2.75
C ALA A 178 -16.66 -11.87 4.09
#